data_ece283ddc38cbd9311ae2a7f50048df4
#
_entry.id   ece283ddc38cbd9311ae2a7f50048df4
#
_cell.length_a   1.000
_cell.length_b   1.000
_cell.length_c   1.000
_cell.angle_alpha   90.00
_cell.angle_beta   90.00
_cell.angle_gamma   90.00
#
_symmetry.space_group_name_H-M   'P 1'
#
loop_
_entity.id
_entity.type
_entity.pdbx_description
1 polymer ?
#
loop_
_entity_poly.entity_id
_entity_poly.type
_entity_poly.pdbx_seq_one_letter_code
_entity_poly.pdbx_strand_id
1 'polypeptide(L)'
;SSDLIIENYGLLKERLAAKGYTFQSETDTEVLVKLIDSCYTGDPLRALQQALAKVRGSYALAVLFRDYPDTIFAVKRESPLIVGWGEGENFVASDIPALLKYTRKYSVLEEGDMAVCTTEGIRFYNEFGEPVERQQLTVDWDMEAAEKGGYPHFMLKEINEQPAAIMATVSPRVEDGLPVLRIPELTDEVLRGIGRVHLVGCGTAMHAGMVGKSAIEALARVPAEVDIASEFRYRDPILEKNDLVIIISQSGET
;
A
#
# COMPACT_ATOMS: atom_id res chain seq x y z
N SER A 1 12.63 -1.05 -11.50
CA SER A 1 12.38 -1.43 -10.11
C SER A 1 10.91 -1.79 -9.95
N SER A 2 10.62 -2.79 -9.12
CA SER A 2 9.25 -3.29 -8.94
C SER A 2 9.05 -3.86 -7.54
N ASP A 3 7.86 -3.61 -7.01
CA ASP A 3 7.24 -4.38 -5.94
C ASP A 3 5.97 -4.97 -6.55
N LEU A 4 5.92 -6.31 -6.70
CA LEU A 4 4.83 -6.92 -7.46
C LEU A 4 4.59 -8.38 -7.08
N ILE A 5 3.33 -8.79 -7.28
CA ILE A 5 2.88 -10.18 -7.29
C ILE A 5 1.97 -10.34 -8.51
N ILE A 6 2.44 -11.03 -9.54
CA ILE A 6 1.65 -11.29 -10.75
C ILE A 6 1.05 -12.69 -10.69
N GLU A 7 -0.18 -12.79 -10.24
CA GLU A 7 -0.89 -14.06 -10.01
C GLU A 7 -0.97 -14.95 -11.25
N ASN A 8 -1.12 -14.36 -12.43
CA ASN A 8 -1.24 -15.08 -13.69
C ASN A 8 0.05 -15.15 -14.51
N TYR A 9 1.23 -14.93 -13.87
CA TYR A 9 2.52 -14.90 -14.57
C TYR A 9 2.83 -16.19 -15.35
N GLY A 10 2.48 -17.36 -14.84
CA GLY A 10 2.69 -18.64 -15.52
C GLY A 10 2.02 -18.69 -16.90
N LEU A 11 0.73 -18.31 -16.96
CA LEU A 11 -0.02 -18.25 -18.22
C LEU A 11 0.58 -17.22 -19.20
N LEU A 12 1.03 -16.06 -18.69
CA LEU A 12 1.65 -15.02 -19.48
C LEU A 12 3.01 -15.50 -20.03
N LYS A 13 3.81 -16.21 -19.21
CA LYS A 13 5.09 -16.83 -19.59
C LYS A 13 4.92 -17.81 -20.74
N GLU A 14 3.94 -18.72 -20.65
CA GLU A 14 3.63 -19.67 -21.72
C GLU A 14 3.26 -18.97 -23.04
N ARG A 15 2.40 -17.96 -22.98
CA ARG A 15 2.00 -17.18 -24.17
C ARG A 15 3.16 -16.42 -24.81
N LEU A 16 4.06 -15.87 -24.01
CA LEU A 16 5.25 -15.18 -24.50
C LEU A 16 6.27 -16.17 -25.08
N ALA A 17 6.46 -17.33 -24.46
CA ALA A 17 7.31 -18.39 -24.99
C ALA A 17 6.82 -18.88 -26.36
N ALA A 18 5.51 -19.03 -26.54
CA ALA A 18 4.90 -19.36 -27.84
C ALA A 18 5.14 -18.29 -28.93
N LYS A 19 5.45 -17.04 -28.52
CA LYS A 19 5.84 -15.94 -29.43
C LYS A 19 7.37 -15.86 -29.63
N GLY A 20 8.15 -16.77 -29.06
CA GLY A 20 9.60 -16.83 -29.21
C GLY A 20 10.39 -16.10 -28.12
N TYR A 21 9.75 -15.61 -27.06
CA TYR A 21 10.46 -15.04 -25.90
C TYR A 21 11.13 -16.14 -25.08
N THR A 22 12.39 -15.93 -24.72
CA THR A 22 13.16 -16.80 -23.82
C THR A 22 13.26 -16.16 -22.45
N PHE A 23 13.34 -16.97 -21.39
CA PHE A 23 13.40 -16.51 -20.00
C PHE A 23 14.69 -16.98 -19.34
N GLN A 24 15.30 -16.12 -18.53
CA GLN A 24 16.53 -16.40 -17.80
C GLN A 24 16.28 -16.66 -16.31
N SER A 25 15.11 -16.27 -15.82
CA SER A 25 14.71 -16.42 -14.43
C SER A 25 13.33 -17.08 -14.29
N GLU A 26 12.98 -17.43 -13.07
CA GLU A 26 11.64 -17.90 -12.70
C GLU A 26 10.76 -16.77 -12.13
N THR A 27 11.22 -15.52 -12.19
CA THR A 27 10.50 -14.39 -11.59
C THR A 27 9.36 -13.90 -12.47
N ASP A 28 8.27 -13.50 -11.85
CA ASP A 28 7.14 -12.82 -12.48
C ASP A 28 7.53 -11.43 -13.03
N THR A 29 8.52 -10.78 -12.41
CA THR A 29 9.11 -9.51 -12.90
C THR A 29 9.66 -9.65 -14.32
N GLU A 30 10.41 -10.72 -14.64
CA GLU A 30 10.92 -10.93 -16.00
C GLU A 30 9.77 -11.13 -16.99
N VAL A 31 8.73 -11.85 -16.58
CA VAL A 31 7.54 -12.07 -17.42
C VAL A 31 6.86 -10.74 -17.72
N LEU A 32 6.73 -9.86 -16.72
CA LEU A 32 6.12 -8.55 -16.92
C LEU A 32 6.94 -7.66 -17.86
N VAL A 33 8.25 -7.60 -17.69
CA VAL A 33 9.15 -6.85 -18.59
C VAL A 33 8.98 -7.31 -20.05
N LYS A 34 8.99 -8.63 -20.28
CA LYS A 34 8.81 -9.19 -21.64
C LYS A 34 7.39 -8.98 -22.17
N LEU A 35 6.39 -8.94 -21.31
CA LEU A 35 5.02 -8.61 -21.69
C LEU A 35 4.93 -7.16 -22.17
N ILE A 36 5.53 -6.21 -21.43
CA ILE A 36 5.60 -4.79 -21.83
C ILE A 36 6.34 -4.65 -23.16
N ASP A 37 7.50 -5.30 -23.30
CA ASP A 37 8.26 -5.32 -24.55
C ASP A 37 7.43 -5.85 -25.74
N SER A 38 6.67 -6.92 -25.53
CA SER A 38 5.80 -7.50 -26.57
C SER A 38 4.64 -6.59 -27.02
N CYS A 39 4.32 -5.57 -26.23
CA CYS A 39 3.30 -4.56 -26.52
C CYS A 39 3.90 -3.25 -27.04
N TYR A 40 5.23 -3.08 -26.94
CA TYR A 40 5.90 -1.85 -27.29
C TYR A 40 6.04 -1.67 -28.80
N THR A 41 5.51 -0.55 -29.30
CA THR A 41 5.57 -0.16 -30.72
C THR A 41 6.03 1.30 -30.89
N GLY A 42 6.83 1.82 -29.94
CA GLY A 42 7.31 3.20 -29.93
C GLY A 42 6.55 4.14 -28.99
N ASP A 43 5.45 3.68 -28.39
CA ASP A 43 4.66 4.45 -27.42
C ASP A 43 4.67 3.72 -26.05
N PRO A 44 5.40 4.23 -25.04
CA PRO A 44 5.51 3.63 -23.73
C PRO A 44 4.18 3.54 -22.97
N LEU A 45 3.38 4.61 -22.99
CA LEU A 45 2.10 4.63 -22.26
C LEU A 45 1.14 3.56 -22.80
N ARG A 46 1.03 3.50 -24.12
CA ARG A 46 0.20 2.48 -24.78
C ARG A 46 0.71 1.06 -24.53
N ALA A 47 2.03 0.86 -24.52
CA ALA A 47 2.62 -0.44 -24.19
C ALA A 47 2.29 -0.88 -22.77
N LEU A 48 2.43 0.03 -21.80
CA LEU A 48 2.06 -0.22 -20.39
C LEU A 48 0.58 -0.54 -20.26
N GLN A 49 -0.31 0.25 -20.83
CA GLN A 49 -1.75 -0.01 -20.83
C GLN A 49 -2.10 -1.41 -21.37
N GLN A 50 -1.58 -1.75 -22.55
CA GLN A 50 -1.86 -3.03 -23.20
C GLN A 50 -1.29 -4.23 -22.44
N ALA A 51 -0.14 -4.07 -21.80
CA ALA A 51 0.47 -5.11 -21.00
C ALA A 51 -0.29 -5.28 -19.68
N LEU A 52 -0.53 -4.19 -18.94
CA LEU A 52 -1.12 -4.22 -17.62
C LEU A 52 -2.61 -4.62 -17.62
N ALA A 53 -3.33 -4.37 -18.71
CA ALA A 53 -4.68 -4.91 -18.91
C ALA A 53 -4.74 -6.44 -18.92
N LYS A 54 -3.62 -7.13 -19.12
CA LYS A 54 -3.53 -8.61 -19.14
C LYS A 54 -3.04 -9.18 -17.81
N VAL A 55 -2.58 -8.32 -16.91
CA VAL A 55 -1.99 -8.68 -15.62
C VAL A 55 -3.07 -8.78 -14.55
N ARG A 56 -2.97 -9.81 -13.70
CA ARG A 56 -3.73 -9.95 -12.47
C ARG A 56 -2.78 -9.93 -11.28
N GLY A 57 -3.15 -9.21 -10.23
CA GLY A 57 -2.34 -9.06 -9.02
C GLY A 57 -1.95 -7.62 -8.76
N SER A 58 -1.13 -7.41 -7.73
CA SER A 58 -0.67 -6.12 -7.23
C SER A 58 0.71 -5.75 -7.80
N TYR A 59 0.93 -4.47 -8.04
CA TYR A 59 2.23 -3.98 -8.49
C TYR A 59 2.44 -2.49 -8.25
N ALA A 60 3.70 -2.13 -8.00
CA ALA A 60 4.24 -0.79 -8.10
C ALA A 60 5.50 -0.85 -8.96
N LEU A 61 5.49 -0.15 -10.09
CA LEU A 61 6.51 -0.26 -11.13
C LEU A 61 7.16 1.09 -11.40
N ALA A 62 8.48 1.10 -11.57
CA ALA A 62 9.22 2.16 -12.22
C ALA A 62 9.92 1.57 -13.46
N VAL A 63 9.48 1.98 -14.64
CA VAL A 63 9.88 1.42 -15.93
C VAL A 63 10.67 2.44 -16.74
N LEU A 64 11.78 1.99 -17.31
CA LEU A 64 12.61 2.76 -18.24
C LEU A 64 12.51 2.15 -19.62
N PHE A 65 12.35 3.00 -20.63
CA PHE A 65 12.41 2.60 -22.04
C PHE A 65 13.69 3.16 -22.67
N ARG A 66 14.38 2.34 -23.44
CA ARG A 66 15.64 2.74 -24.07
C ARG A 66 15.51 3.97 -24.96
N ASP A 67 14.36 4.11 -25.62
CA ASP A 67 14.08 5.22 -26.54
C ASP A 67 13.65 6.50 -25.82
N TYR A 68 13.48 6.43 -24.48
CA TYR A 68 13.09 7.53 -23.58
C TYR A 68 14.02 7.58 -22.36
N PRO A 69 15.34 7.85 -22.55
CA PRO A 69 16.35 7.71 -21.50
C PRO A 69 16.16 8.66 -20.31
N ASP A 70 15.54 9.82 -20.54
CA ASP A 70 15.32 10.86 -19.53
C ASP A 70 13.91 10.80 -18.88
N THR A 71 13.23 9.65 -19.01
CA THR A 71 11.85 9.51 -18.55
C THR A 71 11.67 8.23 -17.75
N ILE A 72 11.10 8.36 -16.56
CA ILE A 72 10.62 7.23 -15.75
C ILE A 72 9.09 7.16 -15.90
N PHE A 73 8.60 5.97 -16.21
CA PHE A 73 7.18 5.66 -16.22
C PHE A 73 6.84 4.90 -14.94
N ALA A 74 6.05 5.51 -14.06
CA ALA A 74 5.61 4.91 -12.80
C ALA A 74 4.16 4.46 -12.92
N VAL A 75 3.86 3.25 -12.46
CA VAL A 75 2.51 2.68 -12.57
C VAL A 75 2.22 1.87 -11.32
N LYS A 76 1.00 1.96 -10.80
CA LYS A 76 0.59 1.15 -9.64
C LYS A 76 -0.75 0.44 -9.84
N ARG A 77 -0.89 -0.67 -9.11
CA ARG A 77 -2.15 -1.32 -8.77
C ARG A 77 -2.00 -1.98 -7.39
N GLU A 78 -2.84 -1.61 -6.43
CA GLU A 78 -2.87 -2.08 -5.04
C GLU A 78 -1.62 -1.71 -4.22
N SER A 79 -0.39 -1.94 -4.70
CA SER A 79 0.85 -1.56 -4.00
C SER A 79 1.07 -0.04 -3.95
N PRO A 80 1.64 0.51 -2.84
CA PRO A 80 1.85 1.95 -2.70
C PRO A 80 2.90 2.48 -3.68
N LEU A 81 2.63 3.64 -4.28
CA LEU A 81 3.57 4.37 -5.13
C LEU A 81 3.30 5.86 -5.07
N ILE A 82 4.35 6.63 -4.88
CA ILE A 82 4.33 8.08 -4.84
C ILE A 82 5.38 8.66 -5.79
N VAL A 83 5.16 9.88 -6.22
CA VAL A 83 6.14 10.65 -6.99
C VAL A 83 6.52 11.90 -6.22
N GLY A 84 7.81 12.22 -6.19
CA GLY A 84 8.36 13.41 -5.54
C GLY A 84 8.69 14.49 -6.57
N TRP A 85 8.34 15.74 -6.24
CA TRP A 85 8.60 16.91 -7.06
C TRP A 85 9.89 17.60 -6.59
N GLY A 86 10.92 17.60 -7.41
CA GLY A 86 12.19 18.28 -7.16
C GLY A 86 12.44 19.47 -8.10
N GLU A 87 13.61 20.08 -7.97
CA GLU A 87 14.07 21.16 -8.85
C GLU A 87 15.04 20.61 -9.89
N GLY A 88 14.60 20.47 -11.13
CA GLY A 88 15.37 19.87 -12.21
C GLY A 88 15.51 18.35 -12.13
N GLU A 89 14.80 17.73 -11.22
CA GLU A 89 14.72 16.28 -11.04
C GLU A 89 13.38 15.89 -10.40
N ASN A 90 12.94 14.66 -10.63
CA ASN A 90 11.75 14.12 -9.99
C ASN A 90 11.99 12.68 -9.54
N PHE A 91 11.21 12.21 -8.58
CA PHE A 91 11.48 10.97 -7.87
C PHE A 91 10.28 10.04 -7.92
N VAL A 92 10.55 8.74 -7.82
CA VAL A 92 9.53 7.69 -7.65
C VAL A 92 9.94 6.87 -6.44
N ALA A 93 9.01 6.65 -5.52
CA ALA A 93 9.26 5.87 -4.30
C ALA A 93 7.98 5.14 -3.85
N SER A 94 8.14 4.13 -3.03
CA SER A 94 7.02 3.42 -2.39
C SER A 94 6.49 4.15 -1.15
N ASP A 95 7.32 4.97 -0.50
CA ASP A 95 6.96 5.69 0.72
C ASP A 95 7.57 7.10 0.81
N ILE A 96 7.00 7.93 1.70
CA ILE A 96 7.42 9.30 1.91
C ILE A 96 8.84 9.39 2.52
N PRO A 97 9.25 8.58 3.51
CA PRO A 97 10.59 8.63 4.09
C PRO A 97 11.71 8.55 3.07
N ALA A 98 11.53 7.78 1.99
CA ALA A 98 12.52 7.66 0.93
C ALA A 98 12.74 8.97 0.15
N LEU A 99 11.73 9.84 0.09
CA LEU A 99 11.80 11.13 -0.61
C LEU A 99 12.35 12.27 0.23
N LEU A 100 12.22 12.22 1.57
CA LEU A 100 12.47 13.36 2.48
C LEU A 100 13.85 13.97 2.37
N LYS A 101 14.86 13.17 1.98
CA LYS A 101 16.22 13.63 1.74
C LYS A 101 16.34 14.58 0.53
N TYR A 102 15.43 14.45 -0.42
CA TYR A 102 15.48 15.12 -1.71
C TYR A 102 14.39 16.17 -1.87
N THR A 103 13.18 15.84 -1.44
CA THR A 103 12.02 16.74 -1.56
C THR A 103 10.98 16.46 -0.48
N ARG A 104 10.23 17.51 -0.13
CA ARG A 104 9.04 17.40 0.74
C ARG A 104 7.73 17.46 -0.04
N LYS A 105 7.81 17.75 -1.35
CA LYS A 105 6.63 17.83 -2.22
C LYS A 105 6.43 16.50 -2.92
N TYR A 106 5.23 15.96 -2.82
CA TYR A 106 4.91 14.67 -3.42
C TYR A 106 3.47 14.62 -3.91
N SER A 107 3.17 13.67 -4.78
CA SER A 107 1.80 13.28 -5.15
C SER A 107 1.65 11.78 -5.01
N VAL A 108 0.48 11.36 -4.57
CA VAL A 108 0.11 9.93 -4.46
C VAL A 108 -0.52 9.51 -5.79
N LEU A 109 -0.10 8.36 -6.31
CA LEU A 109 -0.78 7.73 -7.43
C LEU A 109 -2.05 7.05 -6.90
N GLU A 110 -3.18 7.27 -7.57
CA GLU A 110 -4.40 6.54 -7.34
C GLU A 110 -4.38 5.19 -8.06
N GLU A 111 -5.41 4.39 -7.81
CA GLU A 111 -5.51 3.04 -8.39
C GLU A 111 -5.58 3.10 -9.92
N GLY A 112 -4.68 2.36 -10.58
CA GLY A 112 -4.57 2.35 -12.04
C GLY A 112 -3.83 3.53 -12.66
N ASP A 113 -3.35 4.49 -11.85
CA ASP A 113 -2.61 5.64 -12.36
C ASP A 113 -1.28 5.26 -13.00
N MET A 114 -0.93 6.05 -14.02
CA MET A 114 0.40 6.08 -14.63
C MET A 114 0.97 7.49 -14.49
N ALA A 115 2.22 7.61 -14.04
CA ALA A 115 2.94 8.88 -14.01
C ALA A 115 4.13 8.85 -14.97
N VAL A 116 4.29 9.92 -15.73
CA VAL A 116 5.43 10.17 -16.62
C VAL A 116 6.30 11.22 -15.96
N CYS A 117 7.43 10.79 -15.41
CA CYS A 117 8.36 11.63 -14.66
C CYS A 117 9.56 11.98 -15.56
N THR A 118 9.77 13.26 -15.79
CA THR A 118 10.94 13.82 -16.50
C THR A 118 11.66 14.82 -15.60
N THR A 119 12.77 15.37 -16.01
CA THR A 119 13.45 16.47 -15.31
C THR A 119 12.63 17.76 -15.28
N GLU A 120 11.72 17.93 -16.23
CA GLU A 120 10.90 19.14 -16.38
C GLU A 120 9.60 19.09 -15.56
N GLY A 121 9.14 17.88 -15.19
CA GLY A 121 7.89 17.74 -14.43
C GLY A 121 7.31 16.34 -14.47
N ILE A 122 6.13 16.22 -13.88
CA ILE A 122 5.39 14.96 -13.78
C ILE A 122 4.01 15.15 -14.40
N ARG A 123 3.61 14.20 -15.25
CA ARG A 123 2.26 14.15 -15.85
C ARG A 123 1.61 12.85 -15.45
N PHE A 124 0.32 12.91 -15.13
CA PHE A 124 -0.46 11.75 -14.70
C PHE A 124 -1.49 11.37 -15.76
N TYR A 125 -1.75 10.08 -15.84
CA TYR A 125 -2.73 9.48 -16.72
C TYR A 125 -3.47 8.40 -15.96
N ASN A 126 -4.75 8.22 -16.23
CA ASN A 126 -5.52 7.10 -15.70
C ASN A 126 -5.24 5.80 -16.49
N GLU A 127 -5.87 4.71 -16.09
CA GLU A 127 -5.74 3.40 -16.75
C GLU A 127 -6.16 3.40 -18.23
N PHE A 128 -6.96 4.39 -18.66
CA PHE A 128 -7.37 4.56 -20.05
C PHE A 128 -6.41 5.45 -20.86
N GLY A 129 -5.37 6.01 -20.23
CA GLY A 129 -4.40 6.93 -20.84
C GLY A 129 -4.90 8.35 -21.00
N GLU A 130 -5.96 8.71 -20.33
CA GLU A 130 -6.45 10.07 -20.30
C GLU A 130 -5.66 10.87 -19.27
N PRO A 131 -5.26 12.12 -19.58
CA PRO A 131 -4.59 12.99 -18.62
C PRO A 131 -5.47 13.25 -17.40
N VAL A 132 -4.90 13.14 -16.21
CA VAL A 132 -5.54 13.45 -14.94
C VAL A 132 -4.67 14.36 -14.10
N GLU A 133 -5.29 15.11 -13.20
CA GLU A 133 -4.56 15.91 -12.23
C GLU A 133 -4.46 15.18 -10.89
N ARG A 134 -3.31 15.30 -10.23
CA ARG A 134 -3.10 14.80 -8.88
C ARG A 134 -2.60 15.91 -7.98
N GLN A 135 -3.17 15.96 -6.79
CA GLN A 135 -2.81 16.99 -5.82
C GLN A 135 -1.34 16.86 -5.42
N GLN A 136 -0.62 17.98 -5.46
CA GLN A 136 0.69 18.07 -4.85
C GLN A 136 0.51 18.32 -3.36
N LEU A 137 1.05 17.43 -2.55
CA LEU A 137 1.05 17.47 -1.10
C LEU A 137 2.43 17.90 -0.59
N THR A 138 2.48 18.40 0.63
CA THR A 138 3.73 18.75 1.30
C THR A 138 3.82 18.01 2.62
N VAL A 139 4.97 17.44 2.91
CA VAL A 139 5.24 16.78 4.18
C VAL A 139 5.48 17.82 5.27
N ASP A 140 4.64 17.82 6.31
CA ASP A 140 4.70 18.78 7.43
C ASP A 140 5.52 18.26 8.62
N TRP A 141 5.83 16.95 8.66
CA TRP A 141 6.58 16.36 9.78
C TRP A 141 8.08 16.44 9.58
N ASP A 142 8.79 16.47 10.69
CA ASP A 142 10.22 16.73 10.74
C ASP A 142 11.05 15.53 10.29
N MET A 143 12.12 15.77 9.52
CA MET A 143 13.08 14.71 9.12
C MET A 143 13.66 13.97 10.33
N GLU A 144 13.81 14.64 11.47
CA GLU A 144 14.29 14.03 12.72
C GLU A 144 13.38 12.87 13.19
N ALA A 145 12.07 12.99 12.95
CA ALA A 145 11.10 11.93 13.29
C ALA A 145 11.22 10.71 12.37
N ALA A 146 11.64 10.90 11.12
CA ALA A 146 11.86 9.82 10.15
C ALA A 146 13.25 9.18 10.29
N GLU A 147 14.18 9.82 10.99
CA GLU A 147 15.53 9.29 11.26
C GLU A 147 15.55 8.38 12.48
N LYS A 148 16.65 7.62 12.65
CA LYS A 148 16.80 6.71 13.80
C LYS A 148 16.90 7.42 15.16
N GLY A 149 16.98 8.77 15.21
CA GLY A 149 17.01 9.55 16.45
C GLY A 149 18.12 9.15 17.42
N GLY A 150 19.30 8.78 16.90
CA GLY A 150 20.43 8.30 17.70
C GLY A 150 20.40 6.80 18.04
N TYR A 151 19.36 6.09 17.68
CA TYR A 151 19.28 4.63 17.88
C TYR A 151 19.98 3.87 16.74
N PRO A 152 20.65 2.73 17.02
CA PRO A 152 21.31 1.92 15.99
C PRO A 152 20.29 1.26 15.02
N HIS A 153 19.07 1.01 15.48
CA HIS A 153 18.01 0.34 14.73
C HIS A 153 16.66 1.03 14.91
N PHE A 154 15.84 1.09 13.87
CA PHE A 154 14.48 1.64 13.93
C PHE A 154 13.59 0.93 14.96
N MET A 155 13.65 -0.40 15.04
CA MET A 155 12.89 -1.16 16.03
C MET A 155 13.22 -0.73 17.46
N LEU A 156 14.49 -0.45 17.78
CA LEU A 156 14.86 0.00 19.11
C LEU A 156 14.33 1.41 19.40
N LYS A 157 14.34 2.31 18.40
CA LYS A 157 13.68 3.61 18.48
C LYS A 157 12.19 3.45 18.79
N GLU A 158 11.49 2.66 17.99
CA GLU A 158 10.03 2.41 18.13
C GLU A 158 9.69 1.82 19.50
N ILE A 159 10.48 0.88 20.01
CA ILE A 159 10.31 0.33 21.38
C ILE A 159 10.35 1.46 22.42
N ASN A 160 11.30 2.38 22.30
CA ASN A 160 11.45 3.49 23.24
C ASN A 160 10.39 4.59 23.07
N GLU A 161 9.82 4.72 21.87
CA GLU A 161 8.75 5.67 21.57
C GLU A 161 7.35 5.21 22.04
N GLN A 162 7.18 3.91 22.34
CA GLN A 162 5.87 3.35 22.72
C GLN A 162 5.13 4.13 23.83
N PRO A 163 5.76 4.56 24.93
CA PRO A 163 5.05 5.31 25.97
C PRO A 163 4.43 6.61 25.44
N ALA A 164 5.19 7.35 24.64
CA ALA A 164 4.73 8.61 24.04
C ALA A 164 3.64 8.36 22.99
N ALA A 165 3.82 7.35 22.14
CA ALA A 165 2.86 6.97 21.11
C ALA A 165 1.53 6.49 21.72
N ILE A 166 1.57 5.69 22.78
CA ILE A 166 0.36 5.26 23.52
C ILE A 166 -0.36 6.46 24.13
N MET A 167 0.37 7.36 24.78
CA MET A 167 -0.23 8.56 25.36
C MET A 167 -0.87 9.44 24.29
N ALA A 168 -0.19 9.68 23.19
CA ALA A 168 -0.72 10.46 22.06
C ALA A 168 -1.98 9.82 21.44
N THR A 169 -2.04 8.49 21.42
CA THR A 169 -3.17 7.74 20.88
C THR A 169 -4.36 7.71 21.83
N VAL A 170 -4.12 7.46 23.13
CA VAL A 170 -5.18 7.23 24.11
C VAL A 170 -5.76 8.54 24.65
N SER A 171 -4.91 9.54 24.96
CA SER A 171 -5.36 10.77 25.63
C SER A 171 -6.49 11.50 24.89
N PRO A 172 -6.49 11.66 23.55
CA PRO A 172 -7.60 12.31 22.85
C PRO A 172 -8.89 11.48 22.80
N ARG A 173 -8.84 10.22 23.25
CA ARG A 173 -9.96 9.27 23.22
C ARG A 173 -10.50 8.94 24.62
N VAL A 174 -10.12 9.73 25.61
CA VAL A 174 -10.61 9.59 26.99
C VAL A 174 -11.16 10.93 27.43
N GLU A 175 -12.44 10.96 27.82
CA GLU A 175 -13.11 12.12 28.39
C GLU A 175 -13.71 11.69 29.75
N ASP A 176 -13.45 12.45 30.82
CA ASP A 176 -13.88 12.15 32.18
C ASP A 176 -13.54 10.73 32.69
N GLY A 177 -12.38 10.21 32.22
CA GLY A 177 -11.90 8.86 32.57
C GLY A 177 -12.59 7.72 31.83
N LEU A 178 -13.46 8.02 30.88
CA LEU A 178 -14.15 7.04 30.04
C LEU A 178 -13.67 7.10 28.60
N PRO A 179 -13.60 5.94 27.90
CA PRO A 179 -13.25 5.92 26.48
C PRO A 179 -14.34 6.54 25.61
N VAL A 180 -13.96 7.37 24.67
CA VAL A 180 -14.87 7.99 23.70
C VAL A 180 -14.53 7.48 22.30
N LEU A 181 -15.46 6.72 21.72
CA LEU A 181 -15.40 6.30 20.31
C LEU A 181 -16.12 7.37 19.49
N ARG A 182 -15.34 8.15 18.72
CA ARG A 182 -15.91 9.17 17.82
C ARG A 182 -16.26 8.57 16.45
N ILE A 183 -17.01 7.48 16.47
CA ILE A 183 -17.52 6.75 15.31
C ILE A 183 -19.05 6.81 15.40
N PRO A 184 -19.69 7.67 14.60
CA PRO A 184 -21.15 7.89 14.72
C PRO A 184 -22.00 6.63 14.53
N GLU A 185 -21.51 5.68 13.73
CA GLU A 185 -22.18 4.42 13.42
C GLU A 185 -22.12 3.40 14.56
N LEU A 186 -21.16 3.51 15.47
CA LEU A 186 -21.01 2.63 16.63
C LEU A 186 -21.75 3.21 17.85
N THR A 187 -23.06 3.26 17.75
CA THR A 187 -23.91 3.67 18.89
C THR A 187 -23.89 2.63 19.99
N ASP A 188 -24.28 3.04 21.20
CA ASP A 188 -24.43 2.13 22.34
C ASP A 188 -25.34 0.92 22.05
N GLU A 189 -26.38 1.12 21.24
CA GLU A 189 -27.30 0.06 20.84
C GLU A 189 -26.61 -0.95 19.92
N VAL A 190 -25.84 -0.47 18.93
CA VAL A 190 -25.04 -1.31 18.04
C VAL A 190 -24.00 -2.08 18.86
N LEU A 191 -23.26 -1.42 19.74
CA LEU A 191 -22.24 -2.06 20.57
C LEU A 191 -22.82 -3.17 21.46
N ARG A 192 -24.00 -2.95 22.07
CA ARG A 192 -24.67 -3.98 22.87
C ARG A 192 -25.22 -5.15 22.05
N GLY A 193 -25.45 -4.94 20.76
CA GLY A 193 -25.93 -5.96 19.83
C GLY A 193 -24.84 -6.86 19.24
N ILE A 194 -23.56 -6.55 19.47
CA ILE A 194 -22.46 -7.34 18.91
C ILE A 194 -22.42 -8.73 19.54
N GLY A 195 -22.52 -9.75 18.68
CA GLY A 195 -22.46 -11.16 19.08
C GLY A 195 -21.06 -11.75 19.05
N ARG A 196 -20.21 -11.26 18.15
CA ARG A 196 -18.83 -11.72 17.96
C ARG A 196 -17.97 -10.59 17.37
N VAL A 197 -16.66 -10.62 17.66
CA VAL A 197 -15.69 -9.69 17.10
C VAL A 197 -14.63 -10.47 16.31
N HIS A 198 -14.37 -10.08 15.06
CA HIS A 198 -13.28 -10.57 14.25
C HIS A 198 -12.19 -9.50 14.18
N LEU A 199 -10.97 -9.84 14.56
CA LEU A 199 -9.80 -8.98 14.54
C LEU A 199 -8.88 -9.46 13.41
N VAL A 200 -8.76 -8.68 12.35
CA VAL A 200 -8.13 -9.11 11.09
C VAL A 200 -6.90 -8.25 10.84
N GLY A 201 -5.74 -8.88 10.65
CA GLY A 201 -4.48 -8.18 10.39
C GLY A 201 -3.37 -9.12 9.95
N CYS A 202 -2.24 -8.57 9.51
CA CYS A 202 -1.04 -9.31 9.17
C CYS A 202 0.12 -8.91 10.09
N GLY A 203 1.06 -9.84 10.33
CA GLY A 203 2.27 -9.57 11.10
C GLY A 203 2.00 -9.01 12.49
N THR A 204 2.64 -7.90 12.83
CA THR A 204 2.50 -7.25 14.15
C THR A 204 1.11 -6.67 14.38
N ALA A 205 0.38 -6.30 13.33
CA ALA A 205 -1.03 -5.88 13.42
C ALA A 205 -1.92 -7.05 13.90
N MET A 206 -1.68 -8.27 13.42
CA MET A 206 -2.36 -9.46 13.93
C MET A 206 -2.02 -9.71 15.41
N HIS A 207 -0.76 -9.51 15.83
CA HIS A 207 -0.38 -9.62 17.25
C HIS A 207 -1.11 -8.61 18.13
N ALA A 208 -1.31 -7.38 17.64
CA ALA A 208 -2.17 -6.40 18.33
C ALA A 208 -3.61 -6.91 18.43
N GLY A 209 -4.13 -7.55 17.39
CA GLY A 209 -5.42 -8.24 17.40
C GLY A 209 -5.50 -9.33 18.49
N MET A 210 -4.44 -10.12 18.68
CA MET A 210 -4.40 -11.14 19.75
C MET A 210 -4.52 -10.54 21.16
N VAL A 211 -3.87 -9.40 21.40
CA VAL A 211 -4.05 -8.64 22.66
C VAL A 211 -5.46 -8.11 22.77
N GLY A 212 -5.99 -7.54 21.68
CA GLY A 212 -7.37 -7.04 21.61
C GLY A 212 -8.40 -8.13 21.89
N LYS A 213 -8.23 -9.33 21.34
CA LYS A 213 -9.07 -10.50 21.65
C LYS A 213 -9.12 -10.77 23.15
N SER A 214 -7.95 -10.88 23.78
CA SER A 214 -7.88 -11.17 25.22
C SER A 214 -8.59 -10.09 26.06
N ALA A 215 -8.45 -8.83 25.68
CA ALA A 215 -9.12 -7.71 26.34
C ALA A 215 -10.65 -7.74 26.14
N ILE A 216 -11.12 -7.95 24.91
CA ILE A 216 -12.56 -8.01 24.60
C ILE A 216 -13.23 -9.18 25.32
N GLU A 217 -12.65 -10.37 25.27
CA GLU A 217 -13.21 -11.53 25.94
C GLU A 217 -13.22 -11.38 27.47
N ALA A 218 -12.18 -10.76 28.04
CA ALA A 218 -12.10 -10.54 29.49
C ALA A 218 -13.07 -9.47 29.98
N LEU A 219 -13.17 -8.34 29.27
CA LEU A 219 -13.89 -7.15 29.74
C LEU A 219 -15.33 -7.09 29.21
N ALA A 220 -15.54 -7.32 27.92
CA ALA A 220 -16.86 -7.25 27.30
C ALA A 220 -17.62 -8.58 27.35
N ARG A 221 -16.93 -9.69 27.57
CA ARG A 221 -17.49 -11.06 27.56
C ARG A 221 -18.13 -11.45 26.21
N VAL A 222 -17.64 -10.84 25.13
CA VAL A 222 -18.01 -11.13 23.74
C VAL A 222 -16.96 -12.05 23.13
N PRO A 223 -17.33 -13.15 22.47
CA PRO A 223 -16.36 -14.00 21.75
C PRO A 223 -15.60 -13.19 20.72
N ALA A 224 -14.29 -13.39 20.65
CA ALA A 224 -13.45 -12.73 19.66
C ALA A 224 -12.54 -13.74 18.94
N GLU A 225 -12.33 -13.53 17.66
CA GLU A 225 -11.47 -14.34 16.82
C GLU A 225 -10.39 -13.45 16.17
N VAL A 226 -9.20 -14.02 15.96
CA VAL A 226 -8.10 -13.33 15.29
C VAL A 226 -7.76 -14.06 14.01
N ASP A 227 -7.67 -13.34 12.92
CA ASP A 227 -7.37 -13.89 11.61
C ASP A 227 -6.22 -13.16 10.91
N ILE A 228 -5.49 -13.90 10.09
CA ILE A 228 -4.55 -13.33 9.13
C ILE A 228 -5.34 -12.74 7.97
N ALA A 229 -5.12 -11.46 7.65
CA ALA A 229 -5.92 -10.74 6.65
C ALA A 229 -5.88 -11.41 5.26
N SER A 230 -4.73 -11.94 4.82
CA SER A 230 -4.61 -12.68 3.57
C SER A 230 -5.50 -13.93 3.54
N GLU A 231 -5.51 -14.70 4.62
CA GLU A 231 -6.35 -15.91 4.72
C GLU A 231 -7.83 -15.55 4.83
N PHE A 232 -8.17 -14.53 5.61
CA PHE A 232 -9.53 -14.03 5.77
C PHE A 232 -10.15 -13.61 4.44
N ARG A 233 -9.37 -12.95 3.58
CA ARG A 233 -9.78 -12.52 2.24
C ARG A 233 -10.17 -13.68 1.33
N TYR A 234 -9.40 -14.79 1.37
CA TYR A 234 -9.55 -15.88 0.39
C TYR A 234 -10.43 -17.03 0.84
N ARG A 235 -10.64 -17.20 2.15
CA ARG A 235 -11.38 -18.35 2.68
C ARG A 235 -12.90 -18.17 2.73
N ASP A 236 -13.44 -17.02 2.31
CA ASP A 236 -14.87 -16.71 2.36
C ASP A 236 -15.45 -16.93 3.77
N PRO A 237 -15.08 -16.09 4.77
CA PRO A 237 -15.41 -16.32 6.16
C PRO A 237 -16.92 -16.26 6.41
N ILE A 238 -17.41 -17.12 7.30
CA ILE A 238 -18.80 -17.09 7.74
C ILE A 238 -18.96 -15.94 8.72
N LEU A 239 -19.71 -14.91 8.32
CA LEU A 239 -20.03 -13.74 9.15
C LEU A 239 -21.52 -13.67 9.40
N GLU A 240 -21.89 -13.34 10.62
CA GLU A 240 -23.27 -13.09 11.00
C GLU A 240 -23.59 -11.59 11.00
N LYS A 241 -24.86 -11.25 10.93
CA LYS A 241 -25.31 -9.84 10.82
C LYS A 241 -24.89 -8.95 12.00
N ASN A 242 -24.67 -9.55 13.16
CA ASN A 242 -24.25 -8.89 14.40
C ASN A 242 -22.77 -9.11 14.72
N ASP A 243 -21.97 -9.55 13.76
CA ASP A 243 -20.53 -9.61 13.91
C ASP A 243 -19.90 -8.23 13.64
N LEU A 244 -18.91 -7.87 14.46
CA LEU A 244 -18.05 -6.72 14.23
C LEU A 244 -16.71 -7.18 13.66
N VAL A 245 -16.33 -6.68 12.49
CA VAL A 245 -15.00 -6.92 11.91
C VAL A 245 -14.13 -5.69 12.12
N ILE A 246 -13.01 -5.86 12.80
CA ILE A 246 -12.01 -4.82 13.04
C ILE A 246 -10.76 -5.16 12.22
N ILE A 247 -10.51 -4.37 11.20
CA ILE A 247 -9.30 -4.49 10.37
C ILE A 247 -8.20 -3.66 11.01
N ILE A 248 -7.06 -4.28 11.27
CA ILE A 248 -5.89 -3.64 11.88
C ILE A 248 -4.78 -3.58 10.83
N SER A 249 -4.48 -2.38 10.37
CA SER A 249 -3.44 -2.13 9.37
C SER A 249 -2.64 -0.87 9.73
N GLN A 250 -1.32 -0.92 9.53
CA GLN A 250 -0.45 0.23 9.71
C GLN A 250 -0.38 1.07 8.43
N SER A 251 -0.24 0.43 7.28
CA SER A 251 -0.12 1.10 5.98
C SER A 251 -1.47 1.38 5.33
N GLY A 252 -2.51 0.64 5.70
CA GLY A 252 -3.80 0.62 5.01
C GLY A 252 -3.81 -0.22 3.73
N GLU A 253 -2.70 -0.86 3.39
CA GLU A 253 -2.49 -1.57 2.12
C GLU A 253 -2.61 -3.11 2.24
N THR A 254 -2.69 -3.62 3.45
CA THR A 254 -2.71 -5.08 3.72
C THR A 254 -4.11 -5.57 3.97
#